data_94e1e9628c1c81ec97e2746e16e7b2cd
#
_entry.id   94e1e9628c1c81ec97e2746e16e7b2cd
#
_cell.length_a   1.000
_cell.length_b   1.000
_cell.length_c   1.000
_cell.angle_alpha   90.00
_cell.angle_beta   90.00
_cell.angle_gamma   90.00
#
_symmetry.space_group_name_H-M   'P 1'
#
loop_
_entity.id
_entity.type
_entity.pdbx_description
1 polymer ?
#
loop_
_entity_poly.entity_id
_entity_poly.type
_entity_poly.pdbx_seq_one_letter_code
_entity_poly.pdbx_strand_id
1 'polypeptide(L)'
;MFNGFSHSVMGASHQKRNIVCQDSSSFKVGNGYAVAVVADGHGSKKHFRSNIGSQAAVEATIETIEEFYADPEEFDRNFKIRHKPIVKQIEKRIIMRWNEKVLDHLDHNPVTPEELSKFTPEEFEDIPHESYYGTTLVAAVAAKDYTFGFQIGDVVLAADSLGIGVVGTSHETVAGSALL
;
A
#
# COMPACT_ATOMS: atom_id res chain seq x y z
N MET A 1 10.80 20.32 -10.60
CA MET A 1 9.35 20.27 -10.29
C MET A 1 8.87 18.86 -10.61
N PHE A 2 8.23 18.18 -9.67
CA PHE A 2 7.67 16.85 -9.91
C PHE A 2 6.29 16.95 -10.55
N ASN A 3 5.99 16.06 -11.49
CA ASN A 3 4.67 15.87 -12.09
C ASN A 3 4.38 14.39 -12.20
N GLY A 4 3.14 14.00 -12.06
CA GLY A 4 2.71 12.61 -12.22
C GLY A 4 1.19 12.47 -12.13
N PHE A 5 0.74 11.27 -12.35
CA PHE A 5 -0.67 10.89 -12.21
C PHE A 5 -0.74 9.43 -11.73
N SER A 6 -1.87 9.06 -11.16
CA SER A 6 -2.21 7.68 -10.86
C SER A 6 -3.55 7.34 -11.45
N HIS A 7 -3.72 6.10 -11.87
CA HIS A 7 -4.99 5.59 -12.36
C HIS A 7 -5.07 4.09 -12.15
N SER A 8 -6.15 3.62 -11.56
CA SER A 8 -6.45 2.19 -11.40
C SER A 8 -7.53 1.80 -12.41
N VAL A 9 -7.27 0.74 -13.17
CA VAL A 9 -8.20 0.25 -14.20
C VAL A 9 -8.60 -1.18 -13.86
N MET A 10 -9.91 -1.39 -13.77
CA MET A 10 -10.46 -2.72 -13.57
C MET A 10 -10.10 -3.65 -14.73
N GLY A 11 -9.49 -4.79 -14.43
CA GLY A 11 -9.18 -5.81 -15.42
C GLY A 11 -10.42 -6.39 -16.09
N ALA A 12 -10.33 -6.75 -17.38
CA ALA A 12 -11.45 -7.28 -18.16
C ALA A 12 -12.08 -8.57 -17.58
N SER A 13 -11.31 -9.36 -16.84
CA SER A 13 -11.81 -10.56 -16.12
C SER A 13 -12.69 -10.20 -14.94
N HIS A 14 -12.39 -9.13 -14.22
CA HIS A 14 -13.19 -8.62 -13.09
C HIS A 14 -14.50 -7.99 -13.62
N GLN A 15 -14.44 -7.22 -14.69
CA GLN A 15 -15.62 -6.68 -15.34
C GLN A 15 -16.62 -7.78 -15.75
N LYS A 16 -16.13 -8.87 -16.36
CA LYS A 16 -16.98 -10.01 -16.77
C LYS A 16 -17.63 -10.75 -15.61
N ARG A 17 -16.98 -10.74 -14.42
CA ARG A 17 -17.48 -11.42 -13.20
C ARG A 17 -18.25 -10.49 -12.27
N ASN A 18 -18.41 -9.23 -12.64
CA ASN A 18 -19.02 -8.19 -11.81
C ASN A 18 -18.36 -8.05 -10.41
N ILE A 19 -17.02 -8.24 -10.36
CA ILE A 19 -16.22 -8.10 -9.14
C ILE A 19 -15.72 -6.66 -9.08
N VAL A 20 -15.79 -6.01 -7.91
CA VAL A 20 -15.23 -4.66 -7.71
C VAL A 20 -13.70 -4.65 -7.97
N CYS A 21 -13.18 -3.52 -8.44
CA CYS A 21 -11.74 -3.34 -8.54
C CYS A 21 -11.13 -3.39 -7.14
N GLN A 22 -10.18 -4.30 -6.95
CA GLN A 22 -9.51 -4.50 -5.66
C GLN A 22 -8.21 -3.68 -5.57
N ASP A 23 -7.78 -3.08 -6.68
CA ASP A 23 -6.55 -2.33 -6.79
C ASP A 23 -6.79 -0.85 -6.53
N SER A 24 -5.83 -0.22 -5.85
CA SER A 24 -5.84 1.21 -5.57
C SER A 24 -4.50 1.83 -5.92
N SER A 25 -4.52 3.09 -6.34
CA SER A 25 -3.29 3.84 -6.61
C SER A 25 -3.46 5.32 -6.29
N SER A 26 -2.36 5.97 -5.93
CA SER A 26 -2.32 7.42 -5.74
C SER A 26 -0.96 8.00 -6.11
N PHE A 27 -0.97 9.27 -6.46
CA PHE A 27 0.21 10.09 -6.67
C PHE A 27 0.02 11.43 -5.98
N LYS A 28 1.04 11.87 -5.23
CA LYS A 28 1.01 13.16 -4.54
C LYS A 28 2.35 13.87 -4.66
N VAL A 29 2.29 15.18 -4.86
CA VAL A 29 3.44 16.09 -4.77
C VAL A 29 3.30 16.89 -3.49
N GLY A 30 4.31 16.84 -2.64
CA GLY A 30 4.44 17.66 -1.44
C GLY A 30 5.60 18.64 -1.52
N ASN A 31 5.90 19.28 -0.39
CA ASN A 31 7.04 20.17 -0.30
C ASN A 31 8.34 19.35 -0.29
N GLY A 32 9.13 19.46 -1.36
CA GLY A 32 10.41 18.77 -1.49
C GLY A 32 10.35 17.32 -1.96
N TYR A 33 9.17 16.73 -2.15
CA TYR A 33 9.01 15.32 -2.56
C TYR A 33 7.83 15.09 -3.51
N ALA A 34 7.87 13.93 -4.15
CA ALA A 34 6.70 13.30 -4.77
C ALA A 34 6.61 11.84 -4.32
N VAL A 35 5.41 11.31 -4.16
CA VAL A 35 5.17 9.91 -3.83
C VAL A 35 4.19 9.31 -4.82
N ALA A 36 4.51 8.10 -5.29
CA ALA A 36 3.62 7.25 -6.05
C ALA A 36 3.41 5.96 -5.26
N VAL A 37 2.17 5.50 -5.18
CA VAL A 37 1.79 4.31 -4.42
C VAL A 37 0.75 3.50 -5.16
N VAL A 38 0.91 2.19 -5.12
CA VAL A 38 -0.05 1.20 -5.65
C VAL A 38 -0.26 0.10 -4.62
N ALA A 39 -1.47 -0.42 -4.55
CA ALA A 39 -1.86 -1.51 -3.68
C ALA A 39 -2.76 -2.47 -4.46
N ASP A 40 -2.46 -3.77 -4.38
CA ASP A 40 -3.21 -4.86 -5.01
C ASP A 40 -3.94 -5.64 -3.91
N GLY A 41 -5.27 -5.58 -3.93
CA GLY A 41 -6.13 -6.27 -2.99
C GLY A 41 -6.24 -7.77 -3.30
N HIS A 42 -6.05 -8.60 -2.28
CA HIS A 42 -6.05 -10.06 -2.44
C HIS A 42 -7.42 -10.59 -2.91
N GLY A 43 -7.41 -11.46 -3.91
CA GLY A 43 -8.61 -12.01 -4.54
C GLY A 43 -9.19 -13.27 -3.87
N SER A 44 -8.65 -13.76 -2.75
CA SER A 44 -9.14 -14.99 -2.13
C SER A 44 -10.40 -14.75 -1.29
N LYS A 45 -11.18 -15.81 -1.06
CA LYS A 45 -12.46 -15.82 -0.32
C LYS A 45 -12.39 -15.06 1.01
N LYS A 46 -11.30 -15.22 1.79
CA LYS A 46 -11.13 -14.59 3.10
C LYS A 46 -10.85 -13.08 3.05
N HIS A 47 -10.47 -12.54 1.90
CA HIS A 47 -10.14 -11.14 1.70
C HIS A 47 -11.30 -10.38 1.01
N PHE A 48 -12.51 -10.58 1.50
CA PHE A 48 -13.75 -10.11 0.84
C PHE A 48 -13.97 -8.59 0.88
N ARG A 49 -13.12 -7.85 1.62
CA ARG A 49 -13.06 -6.38 1.68
C ARG A 49 -11.70 -5.83 1.23
N SER A 50 -10.99 -6.56 0.39
CA SER A 50 -9.64 -6.17 -0.05
C SER A 50 -9.61 -4.87 -0.86
N ASN A 51 -10.72 -4.50 -1.53
CA ASN A 51 -10.88 -3.20 -2.17
C ASN A 51 -10.82 -2.03 -1.16
N ILE A 52 -11.38 -2.19 0.02
CA ILE A 52 -11.26 -1.20 1.12
C ILE A 52 -9.85 -1.26 1.69
N GLY A 53 -9.28 -2.46 1.84
CA GLY A 53 -7.92 -2.66 2.34
C GLY A 53 -6.86 -2.00 1.47
N SER A 54 -6.95 -2.12 0.15
CA SER A 54 -6.03 -1.47 -0.79
C SER A 54 -6.16 0.06 -0.77
N GLN A 55 -7.39 0.57 -0.69
CA GLN A 55 -7.63 2.01 -0.53
C GLN A 55 -7.03 2.53 0.79
N ALA A 56 -7.28 1.86 1.90
CA ALA A 56 -6.73 2.21 3.21
C ALA A 56 -5.20 2.19 3.22
N ALA A 57 -4.57 1.24 2.49
CA ALA A 57 -3.11 1.14 2.38
C ALA A 57 -2.52 2.34 1.61
N VAL A 58 -3.15 2.72 0.51
CA VAL A 58 -2.76 3.91 -0.26
C VAL A 58 -2.88 5.19 0.58
N GLU A 59 -4.01 5.39 1.26
CA GLU A 59 -4.24 6.55 2.13
C GLU A 59 -3.24 6.59 3.28
N ALA A 60 -3.05 5.47 4.00
CA ALA A 60 -2.09 5.37 5.11
C ALA A 60 -0.66 5.70 4.65
N THR A 61 -0.30 5.31 3.42
CA THR A 61 1.01 5.63 2.85
C THR A 61 1.16 7.13 2.61
N ILE A 62 0.20 7.75 1.93
CA ILE A 62 0.25 9.19 1.65
C ILE A 62 0.34 9.99 2.95
N GLU A 63 -0.52 9.71 3.92
CA GLU A 63 -0.53 10.40 5.23
C GLU A 63 0.79 10.20 5.99
N THR A 64 1.38 9.01 5.91
CA THR A 64 2.65 8.72 6.58
C THR A 64 3.80 9.49 5.93
N ILE A 65 3.88 9.52 4.59
CA ILE A 65 4.92 10.28 3.90
C ILE A 65 4.77 11.77 4.18
N GLU A 66 3.55 12.30 4.22
CA GLU A 66 3.30 13.70 4.62
C GLU A 66 3.80 14.00 6.04
N GLU A 67 3.54 13.11 6.99
CA GLU A 67 4.03 13.27 8.38
C GLU A 67 5.56 13.29 8.42
N PHE A 68 6.24 12.38 7.74
CA PHE A 68 7.70 12.33 7.71
C PHE A 68 8.34 13.52 7.00
N TYR A 69 7.67 14.10 6.00
CA TYR A 69 8.12 15.30 5.29
C TYR A 69 7.51 16.61 5.85
N ALA A 70 6.99 16.61 7.08
CA ALA A 70 6.51 17.84 7.72
C ALA A 70 7.60 18.92 7.83
N ASP A 71 8.86 18.51 8.05
CA ASP A 71 10.08 19.32 7.87
C ASP A 71 11.00 18.62 6.85
N PRO A 72 10.92 19.00 5.56
CA PRO A 72 11.70 18.36 4.50
C PRO A 72 13.21 18.48 4.70
N GLU A 73 13.70 19.61 5.22
CA GLU A 73 15.15 19.82 5.43
C GLU A 73 15.69 18.93 6.55
N GLU A 74 14.93 18.78 7.63
CA GLU A 74 15.28 17.87 8.71
C GLU A 74 15.22 16.40 8.23
N PHE A 75 14.16 16.04 7.52
CA PHE A 75 14.04 14.70 6.95
C PHE A 75 15.20 14.36 6.03
N ASP A 76 15.54 15.23 5.09
CA ASP A 76 16.64 15.03 4.12
C ASP A 76 17.99 14.84 4.82
N ARG A 77 18.28 15.67 5.85
CA ARG A 77 19.51 15.52 6.65
C ARG A 77 19.59 14.15 7.33
N ASN A 78 18.49 13.73 7.97
CA ASN A 78 18.41 12.47 8.69
C ASN A 78 18.44 11.27 7.75
N PHE A 79 17.74 11.35 6.63
CA PHE A 79 17.65 10.28 5.63
C PHE A 79 18.99 9.97 4.98
N LYS A 80 19.79 10.98 4.61
CA LYS A 80 21.15 10.81 4.07
C LYS A 80 22.07 10.03 5.02
N ILE A 81 21.85 10.12 6.34
CA ILE A 81 22.67 9.44 7.37
C ILE A 81 22.11 8.07 7.73
N ARG A 82 20.77 7.92 7.82
CA ARG A 82 20.12 6.74 8.40
C ARG A 82 18.92 6.25 7.59
N HIS A 83 19.06 6.15 6.27
CA HIS A 83 17.92 5.78 5.39
C HIS A 83 17.26 4.45 5.77
N LYS A 84 18.03 3.36 6.00
CA LYS A 84 17.44 2.05 6.32
C LYS A 84 16.54 2.03 7.57
N PRO A 85 16.97 2.54 8.75
CA PRO A 85 16.06 2.67 9.89
C PRO A 85 14.84 3.54 9.62
N ILE A 86 14.98 4.64 8.86
CA ILE A 86 13.89 5.55 8.56
C ILE A 86 12.85 4.85 7.66
N VAL A 87 13.28 4.15 6.61
CA VAL A 87 12.36 3.36 5.77
C VAL A 87 11.60 2.35 6.61
N LYS A 88 12.27 1.62 7.52
CA LYS A 88 11.59 0.70 8.45
C LYS A 88 10.60 1.38 9.39
N GLN A 89 10.86 2.61 9.80
CA GLN A 89 9.89 3.38 10.60
C GLN A 89 8.68 3.78 9.76
N ILE A 90 8.89 4.20 8.52
CA ILE A 90 7.82 4.50 7.56
C ILE A 90 6.93 3.25 7.37
N GLU A 91 7.51 2.10 7.06
CA GLU A 91 6.77 0.84 6.87
C GLU A 91 5.91 0.49 8.10
N LYS A 92 6.51 0.55 9.30
CA LYS A 92 5.78 0.30 10.55
C LYS A 92 4.62 1.26 10.77
N ARG A 93 4.84 2.54 10.49
CA ARG A 93 3.81 3.57 10.66
C ARG A 93 2.65 3.38 9.68
N ILE A 94 2.95 2.97 8.44
CA ILE A 94 1.94 2.63 7.43
C ILE A 94 1.10 1.45 7.91
N ILE A 95 1.73 0.37 8.38
CA ILE A 95 1.01 -0.81 8.88
C ILE A 95 0.09 -0.44 10.06
N MET A 96 0.58 0.36 11.01
CA MET A 96 -0.23 0.83 12.15
C MET A 96 -1.46 1.62 11.67
N ARG A 97 -1.28 2.60 10.79
CA ARG A 97 -2.39 3.41 10.24
C ARG A 97 -3.36 2.56 9.43
N TRP A 98 -2.84 1.63 8.64
CA TRP A 98 -3.68 0.71 7.89
C TRP A 98 -4.57 -0.10 8.84
N ASN A 99 -3.99 -0.69 9.89
CA ASN A 99 -4.75 -1.42 10.91
C ASN A 99 -5.82 -0.55 11.57
N GLU A 100 -5.48 0.68 11.97
CA GLU A 100 -6.44 1.64 12.53
C GLU A 100 -7.61 1.89 11.57
N LYS A 101 -7.32 2.16 10.30
CA LYS A 101 -8.36 2.43 9.27
C LYS A 101 -9.27 1.23 9.02
N VAL A 102 -8.72 0.02 8.91
CA VAL A 102 -9.53 -1.17 8.60
C VAL A 102 -10.36 -1.62 9.80
N LEU A 103 -9.87 -1.46 11.02
CA LEU A 103 -10.63 -1.74 12.24
C LEU A 103 -11.74 -0.71 12.46
N ASP A 104 -11.44 0.58 12.26
CA ASP A 104 -12.47 1.63 12.29
C ASP A 104 -13.57 1.37 11.24
N HIS A 105 -13.16 0.97 10.02
CA HIS A 105 -14.13 0.59 9.00
C HIS A 105 -14.99 -0.60 9.44
N LEU A 106 -14.41 -1.62 10.08
CA LEU A 106 -15.14 -2.79 10.56
C LEU A 106 -16.14 -2.44 11.65
N ASP A 107 -15.76 -1.56 12.57
CA ASP A 107 -16.63 -1.09 13.66
C ASP A 107 -17.87 -0.35 13.13
N HIS A 108 -17.69 0.45 12.07
CA HIS A 108 -18.79 1.19 11.45
C HIS A 108 -19.57 0.35 10.42
N ASN A 109 -18.98 -0.71 9.90
CA ASN A 109 -19.53 -1.59 8.89
C ASN A 109 -19.38 -3.06 9.32
N PRO A 110 -20.18 -3.56 10.25
CA PRO A 110 -20.12 -4.96 10.69
C PRO A 110 -20.25 -5.94 9.52
N VAL A 111 -19.69 -7.14 9.69
CA VAL A 111 -19.78 -8.19 8.65
C VAL A 111 -21.25 -8.54 8.40
N THR A 112 -21.62 -8.53 7.12
CA THR A 112 -23.01 -8.75 6.70
C THR A 112 -23.35 -10.24 6.61
N PRO A 113 -24.64 -10.64 6.71
CA PRO A 113 -25.06 -12.02 6.50
C PRO A 113 -24.65 -12.57 5.12
N GLU A 114 -24.60 -11.72 4.09
CA GLU A 114 -24.16 -12.10 2.74
C GLU A 114 -22.67 -12.46 2.71
N GLU A 115 -21.83 -11.66 3.38
CA GLU A 115 -20.40 -11.96 3.53
C GLU A 115 -20.17 -13.24 4.31
N LEU A 116 -20.90 -13.44 5.42
CA LEU A 116 -20.85 -14.65 6.25
C LEU A 116 -21.29 -15.90 5.49
N SER A 117 -22.28 -15.80 4.62
CA SER A 117 -22.83 -16.95 3.87
C SER A 117 -21.80 -17.68 2.99
N LYS A 118 -20.65 -17.07 2.76
CA LYS A 118 -19.53 -17.64 1.98
C LYS A 118 -18.69 -18.63 2.79
N PHE A 119 -18.88 -18.71 4.12
CA PHE A 119 -18.04 -19.48 5.05
C PHE A 119 -18.89 -20.45 5.89
N THR A 120 -18.27 -21.52 6.38
CA THR A 120 -18.82 -22.22 7.54
C THR A 120 -18.50 -21.43 8.81
N PRO A 121 -19.25 -21.65 9.92
CA PRO A 121 -18.94 -20.96 11.18
C PRO A 121 -17.49 -21.18 11.63
N GLU A 122 -16.97 -22.40 11.52
CA GLU A 122 -15.61 -22.76 11.90
C GLU A 122 -14.57 -22.07 11.01
N GLU A 123 -14.78 -22.05 9.69
CA GLU A 123 -13.90 -21.33 8.76
C GLU A 123 -13.82 -19.85 9.09
N PHE A 124 -14.95 -19.24 9.48
CA PHE A 124 -15.01 -17.81 9.73
C PHE A 124 -14.35 -17.41 11.05
N GLU A 125 -14.52 -18.22 12.12
CA GLU A 125 -13.91 -17.98 13.43
C GLU A 125 -12.37 -17.95 13.37
N ASP A 126 -11.78 -18.71 12.46
CA ASP A 126 -10.33 -18.79 12.29
C ASP A 126 -9.73 -17.64 11.47
N ILE A 127 -10.55 -16.76 10.87
CA ILE A 127 -10.04 -15.66 10.03
C ILE A 127 -9.80 -14.41 10.87
N PRO A 128 -8.56 -13.94 11.04
CA PRO A 128 -8.29 -12.64 11.67
C PRO A 128 -9.00 -11.51 10.94
N HIS A 129 -9.51 -10.53 11.67
CA HIS A 129 -10.30 -9.43 11.12
C HIS A 129 -9.53 -8.62 10.05
N GLU A 130 -8.24 -8.42 10.24
CA GLU A 130 -7.38 -7.71 9.28
C GLU A 130 -7.28 -8.48 7.96
N SER A 131 -7.44 -9.81 7.99
CA SER A 131 -7.42 -10.63 6.78
C SER A 131 -8.56 -10.32 5.82
N TYR A 132 -9.71 -9.81 6.30
CA TYR A 132 -10.81 -9.41 5.40
C TYR A 132 -10.36 -8.35 4.39
N TYR A 133 -9.40 -7.52 4.78
CA TYR A 133 -8.87 -6.36 4.06
C TYR A 133 -7.52 -6.61 3.38
N GLY A 134 -7.08 -7.86 3.29
CA GLY A 134 -5.74 -8.20 2.83
C GLY A 134 -5.36 -7.55 1.51
N THR A 135 -4.19 -6.92 1.48
CA THR A 135 -3.63 -6.24 0.31
C THR A 135 -2.10 -6.25 0.34
N THR A 136 -1.49 -6.03 -0.81
CA THR A 136 -0.07 -5.68 -0.93
C THR A 136 0.08 -4.17 -1.06
N LEU A 137 1.30 -3.67 -0.94
CA LEU A 137 1.62 -2.26 -1.13
C LEU A 137 3.01 -2.10 -1.74
N VAL A 138 3.12 -1.22 -2.72
CA VAL A 138 4.40 -0.72 -3.24
C VAL A 138 4.36 0.79 -3.31
N ALA A 139 5.40 1.44 -2.83
CA ALA A 139 5.53 2.89 -2.89
C ALA A 139 6.93 3.32 -3.32
N ALA A 140 6.98 4.43 -4.03
CA ALA A 140 8.21 5.11 -4.41
C ALA A 140 8.11 6.59 -4.04
N VAL A 141 9.15 7.10 -3.40
CA VAL A 141 9.26 8.51 -3.00
C VAL A 141 10.48 9.10 -3.70
N ALA A 142 10.27 10.17 -4.46
CA ALA A 142 11.33 10.93 -5.11
C ALA A 142 11.50 12.29 -4.40
N ALA A 143 12.71 12.59 -3.97
CA ALA A 143 13.14 13.87 -3.46
C ALA A 143 14.14 14.50 -4.44
N LYS A 144 14.66 15.70 -4.12
CA LYS A 144 15.57 16.41 -5.01
C LYS A 144 16.85 15.62 -5.33
N ASP A 145 17.44 14.97 -4.30
CA ASP A 145 18.77 14.39 -4.38
C ASP A 145 18.77 12.85 -4.28
N TYR A 146 17.60 12.22 -4.07
CA TYR A 146 17.49 10.78 -3.91
C TYR A 146 16.07 10.29 -4.23
N THR A 147 15.97 8.99 -4.46
CA THR A 147 14.71 8.25 -4.54
C THR A 147 14.82 7.02 -3.66
N PHE A 148 13.74 6.66 -2.99
CA PHE A 148 13.64 5.40 -2.27
C PHE A 148 12.28 4.75 -2.52
N GLY A 149 12.25 3.44 -2.37
CA GLY A 149 11.02 2.67 -2.45
C GLY A 149 10.95 1.63 -1.33
N PHE A 150 9.76 1.18 -1.06
CA PHE A 150 9.48 0.10 -0.13
C PHE A 150 8.25 -0.68 -0.57
N GLN A 151 8.15 -1.91 -0.07
CA GLN A 151 7.03 -2.81 -0.34
C GLN A 151 6.58 -3.52 0.92
N ILE A 152 5.29 -3.81 1.01
CA ILE A 152 4.67 -4.59 2.08
C ILE A 152 3.85 -5.70 1.42
N GLY A 153 4.15 -6.97 1.76
CA GLY A 153 3.58 -8.16 1.11
C GLY A 153 4.42 -8.68 -0.05
N ASP A 154 3.89 -9.68 -0.77
CA ASP A 154 4.59 -10.41 -1.83
C ASP A 154 4.52 -9.67 -3.19
N VAL A 155 5.15 -8.51 -3.27
CA VAL A 155 5.26 -7.71 -4.52
C VAL A 155 6.72 -7.43 -4.78
N VAL A 156 7.10 -7.22 -6.02
CA VAL A 156 8.47 -6.82 -6.39
C VAL A 156 8.48 -5.38 -6.91
N LEU A 157 9.25 -4.53 -6.24
CA LEU A 157 9.61 -3.22 -6.72
C LEU A 157 10.87 -3.34 -7.59
N ALA A 158 10.76 -3.03 -8.88
CA ALA A 158 11.90 -2.93 -9.78
C ALA A 158 12.13 -1.47 -10.16
N ALA A 159 13.38 -1.03 -10.09
CA ALA A 159 13.80 0.30 -10.55
C ALA A 159 14.95 0.14 -11.56
N ASP A 160 14.85 0.85 -12.66
CA ASP A 160 15.94 0.97 -13.63
C ASP A 160 16.33 2.42 -13.86
N SER A 161 17.32 2.65 -14.71
CA SER A 161 17.83 4.01 -15.05
C SER A 161 16.81 4.88 -15.82
N LEU A 162 15.69 4.32 -16.25
CA LEU A 162 14.63 5.00 -17.01
C LEU A 162 13.40 5.31 -16.16
N GLY A 163 13.30 4.75 -14.96
CA GLY A 163 12.17 4.97 -14.05
C GLY A 163 11.96 3.84 -13.05
N ILE A 164 10.95 4.02 -12.18
CA ILE A 164 10.50 2.99 -11.26
C ILE A 164 9.31 2.28 -11.88
N GLY A 165 9.44 0.98 -12.10
CA GLY A 165 8.35 0.12 -12.56
C GLY A 165 8.00 -0.92 -11.51
N VAL A 166 6.72 -1.25 -11.39
CA VAL A 166 6.25 -2.36 -10.55
C VAL A 166 6.07 -3.57 -11.47
N VAL A 167 6.80 -4.64 -11.20
CA VAL A 167 6.73 -5.87 -11.98
C VAL A 167 6.33 -7.02 -11.06
N GLY A 168 5.11 -7.51 -11.24
CA GLY A 168 4.57 -8.82 -10.89
C GLY A 168 5.00 -9.52 -9.60
N THR A 169 4.15 -10.41 -9.15
CA THR A 169 4.32 -11.25 -7.95
C THR A 169 5.44 -12.29 -8.09
N SER A 170 6.35 -12.37 -7.10
CA SER A 170 7.19 -13.55 -6.88
C SER A 170 7.35 -13.84 -5.38
N HIS A 171 7.49 -15.11 -5.05
CA HIS A 171 7.53 -15.65 -3.67
C HIS A 171 8.82 -15.37 -2.89
N GLU A 172 9.62 -14.39 -3.25
CA GLU A 172 10.83 -14.05 -2.50
C GLU A 172 10.82 -12.60 -2.06
N THR A 173 10.88 -12.40 -0.74
CA THR A 173 10.98 -11.09 -0.10
C THR A 173 12.34 -10.48 -0.39
N VAL A 174 12.42 -9.53 -1.30
CA VAL A 174 13.61 -8.70 -1.46
C VAL A 174 13.35 -7.34 -0.82
N ALA A 175 13.80 -7.17 0.41
CA ALA A 175 13.91 -5.86 1.03
C ALA A 175 15.07 -5.12 0.38
N GLY A 176 14.78 -4.32 -0.63
CA GLY A 176 15.76 -3.50 -1.35
C GLY A 176 15.37 -2.03 -1.30
N SER A 177 16.04 -1.23 -0.47
CA SER A 177 16.09 0.22 -0.66
C SER A 177 17.19 0.51 -1.70
N ALA A 178 16.82 0.91 -2.90
CA ALA A 178 17.77 1.43 -3.86
C ALA A 178 17.91 2.95 -3.65
N LEU A 179 19.14 3.38 -3.33
CA LEU A 179 19.58 4.77 -3.51
C LEU A 179 20.19 4.85 -4.90
N LEU A 180 19.69 5.72 -5.74
CA LEU A 180 20.33 6.18 -6.96
C LEU A 180 21.17 7.41 -6.68
#